data_a31eb5147207e11ebabd7078d5dc4764
#
_entry.id   a31eb5147207e11ebabd7078d5dc4764
#
_cell.length_a   1.000
_cell.length_b   1.000
_cell.length_c   1.000
_cell.angle_alpha   90.00
_cell.angle_beta   90.00
_cell.angle_gamma   90.00
#
_symmetry.space_group_name_H-M   'P 1'
#
loop_
_entity.id
_entity.type
_entity.pdbx_description
1 polymer ?
#
loop_
_entity_poly.entity_id
_entity_poly.type
_entity_poly.pdbx_seq_one_letter_code
_entity_poly.pdbx_strand_id
1 'polypeptide(L)'
;MKMVNHKNTLYAGIACILMCGNLSAQETNFDLSSQRSEKQDVLAVPGEKVDHRGIIINPTPQKLVFNGNSKLNISQGFILKDKQKKFTKDLEFVTLNKKGIKLSIDFGKKVAAAQNVKEVSGAYALTISSKGISIIGYDERGAFYGIQTLRQLAESPATVNGQLPYLEINDYPDLPNRGVVEGFYGTPWSHEVRMSLIDFYGKFKMNTYLYGPKDDPYHSCPNWRLPYPEKEAKNIRQLIEACNRNRVDFVWAIHPGQDIKWNEEDYNNLINKFNGMYDLGVRHFAIFFDDISGEGTNPLKQTELLNRLTDDFVKVKGDITPLTVCPTDYSKLWANPTPEGSLAIYGKTLYPEI
;
A
#
# COMPACT_ATOMS: atom_id res chain seq x y z
N MET A 1 -1.32 -58.78 -31.66
CA MET A 1 -1.62 -58.64 -30.25
C MET A 1 -0.29 -58.57 -29.48
N LYS A 2 0.24 -57.39 -29.28
CA LYS A 2 1.50 -57.15 -28.52
C LYS A 2 1.14 -56.36 -27.29
N MET A 3 1.31 -56.98 -26.12
CA MET A 3 1.15 -56.32 -24.82
C MET A 3 2.28 -55.28 -24.65
N VAL A 4 1.89 -54.03 -24.44
CA VAL A 4 2.81 -52.96 -24.08
C VAL A 4 3.00 -52.97 -22.57
N ASN A 5 4.25 -53.05 -22.16
CA ASN A 5 4.71 -53.28 -20.80
C ASN A 5 4.61 -51.97 -19.98
N HIS A 6 3.61 -51.89 -19.08
CA HIS A 6 3.32 -50.71 -18.23
C HIS A 6 4.26 -50.55 -17.01
N LYS A 7 5.43 -51.21 -17.00
CA LYS A 7 6.32 -51.16 -15.82
C LYS A 7 7.31 -50.00 -15.79
N ASN A 8 7.51 -49.25 -16.89
CA ASN A 8 8.54 -48.21 -16.91
C ASN A 8 8.04 -46.78 -16.59
N THR A 9 6.74 -46.58 -16.49
CA THR A 9 6.16 -45.27 -16.18
C THR A 9 6.02 -45.00 -14.68
N LEU A 10 6.04 -46.05 -13.86
CA LEU A 10 5.90 -45.90 -12.39
C LEU A 10 7.23 -45.53 -11.69
N TYR A 11 8.37 -45.85 -12.29
CA TYR A 11 9.68 -45.55 -11.70
C TYR A 11 10.13 -44.09 -11.92
N ALA A 12 9.67 -43.42 -12.96
CA ALA A 12 10.00 -42.01 -13.22
C ALA A 12 9.26 -41.06 -12.25
N GLY A 13 8.03 -41.40 -11.86
CA GLY A 13 7.26 -40.61 -10.89
C GLY A 13 7.77 -40.67 -9.45
N ILE A 14 8.30 -41.85 -9.05
CA ILE A 14 8.85 -42.04 -7.69
C ILE A 14 10.24 -41.41 -7.54
N ALA A 15 11.04 -41.35 -8.62
CA ALA A 15 12.34 -40.67 -8.59
C ALA A 15 12.22 -39.16 -8.43
N CYS A 16 11.20 -38.52 -9.01
CA CYS A 16 10.94 -37.09 -8.82
C CYS A 16 10.47 -36.75 -7.39
N ILE A 17 9.68 -37.61 -6.77
CA ILE A 17 9.21 -37.40 -5.38
C ILE A 17 10.34 -37.61 -4.37
N LEU A 18 11.30 -38.51 -4.64
CA LEU A 18 12.45 -38.73 -3.77
C LEU A 18 13.55 -37.66 -3.93
N MET A 19 13.64 -36.95 -5.06
CA MET A 19 14.57 -35.82 -5.19
C MET A 19 14.05 -34.53 -4.57
N CYS A 20 12.73 -34.34 -4.45
CA CYS A 20 12.17 -33.24 -3.70
C CYS A 20 12.16 -33.45 -2.18
N GLY A 21 12.34 -34.70 -1.71
CA GLY A 21 12.32 -35.01 -0.28
C GLY A 21 13.67 -34.88 0.45
N ASN A 22 14.77 -34.61 -0.25
CA ASN A 22 16.11 -34.47 0.33
C ASN A 22 16.68 -33.04 0.30
N LEU A 23 15.88 -32.05 -0.01
CA LEU A 23 16.08 -30.70 0.54
C LEU A 23 15.59 -30.79 1.99
N SER A 24 16.42 -31.38 2.87
CA SER A 24 16.30 -31.14 4.30
C SER A 24 16.18 -29.65 4.46
N ALA A 25 15.04 -29.19 4.96
CA ALA A 25 14.97 -27.93 5.65
C ALA A 25 16.11 -28.00 6.68
N GLN A 26 17.27 -27.40 6.38
CA GLN A 26 18.08 -26.85 7.42
C GLN A 26 17.15 -25.86 8.09
N GLU A 27 16.54 -26.27 9.19
CA GLU A 27 16.08 -25.34 10.20
C GLU A 27 17.32 -24.52 10.59
N THR A 28 17.60 -23.49 9.80
CA THR A 28 18.32 -22.37 10.33
C THR A 28 17.36 -21.83 11.38
N ASN A 29 17.60 -22.17 12.63
CA ASN A 29 17.09 -21.41 13.77
C ASN A 29 17.57 -19.98 13.57
N PHE A 30 16.75 -19.22 12.84
CA PHE A 30 16.95 -17.80 12.64
C PHE A 30 16.56 -17.17 13.98
N ASP A 31 17.53 -17.01 14.86
CA ASP A 31 17.33 -16.30 16.11
C ASP A 31 17.05 -14.83 15.82
N LEU A 32 15.73 -14.53 15.69
CA LEU A 32 15.22 -13.18 15.49
C LEU A 32 15.53 -12.24 16.68
N SER A 33 15.97 -12.79 17.84
CA SER A 33 16.29 -12.00 19.01
C SER A 33 17.68 -11.33 18.89
N SER A 34 18.65 -12.00 18.31
CA SER A 34 20.00 -11.46 18.10
C SER A 34 20.04 -10.40 16.97
N GLN A 35 19.22 -10.53 15.94
CA GLN A 35 19.12 -9.54 14.87
C GLN A 35 18.32 -8.28 15.26
N ARG A 36 17.43 -8.36 16.28
CA ARG A 36 16.71 -7.18 16.78
C ARG A 36 17.62 -6.20 17.49
N SER A 37 18.65 -6.66 18.20
CA SER A 37 19.58 -5.76 18.87
C SER A 37 20.53 -5.05 17.90
N GLU A 38 21.04 -5.73 16.88
CA GLU A 38 21.98 -5.14 15.91
C GLU A 38 21.30 -4.17 14.92
N LYS A 39 20.04 -4.40 14.53
CA LYS A 39 19.31 -3.48 13.63
C LYS A 39 18.78 -2.23 14.32
N GLN A 40 18.58 -2.24 15.63
CA GLN A 40 18.26 -1.02 16.39
C GLN A 40 19.44 -0.07 16.48
N ASP A 41 20.65 -0.60 16.52
CA ASP A 41 21.88 0.22 16.62
C ASP A 41 22.29 0.87 15.28
N VAL A 42 21.84 0.33 14.13
CA VAL A 42 22.17 0.85 12.78
C VAL A 42 21.31 2.05 12.37
N LEU A 43 20.13 2.23 12.99
CA LEU A 43 19.23 3.36 12.72
C LEU A 43 19.32 4.48 13.76
N ALA A 44 20.09 4.29 14.82
CA ALA A 44 20.39 5.35 15.78
C ALA A 44 21.53 6.21 15.22
N VAL A 45 21.26 7.47 14.93
CA VAL A 45 22.30 8.46 14.71
C VAL A 45 23.21 8.46 15.95
N PRO A 46 24.52 8.18 15.82
CA PRO A 46 25.39 8.11 16.99
C PRO A 46 25.37 9.47 17.71
N GLY A 47 24.81 9.54 18.92
CA GLY A 47 24.90 10.69 19.79
C GLY A 47 23.65 11.19 20.49
N GLU A 48 22.42 10.98 19.96
CA GLU A 48 21.21 11.44 20.65
C GLU A 48 20.39 10.26 21.21
N LYS A 49 20.36 10.13 22.54
CA LYS A 49 19.33 9.34 23.21
C LYS A 49 18.03 10.09 23.10
N VAL A 50 17.19 9.71 22.14
CA VAL A 50 15.84 10.26 22.02
C VAL A 50 15.01 9.75 23.22
N ASP A 51 14.64 10.66 24.13
CA ASP A 51 13.73 10.34 25.25
C ASP A 51 12.32 10.16 24.71
N HIS A 52 11.92 8.94 24.45
CA HIS A 52 10.57 8.60 24.00
C HIS A 52 9.56 8.50 25.14
N ARG A 53 9.97 8.63 26.41
CA ARG A 53 9.09 8.50 27.61
C ARG A 53 8.17 7.28 27.55
N GLY A 54 8.63 6.19 26.94
CA GLY A 54 7.84 4.97 26.75
C GLY A 54 6.74 5.06 25.67
N ILE A 55 6.68 6.14 24.92
CA ILE A 55 5.74 6.31 23.79
C ILE A 55 6.36 5.76 22.52
N ILE A 56 5.61 4.91 21.83
CA ILE A 56 5.99 4.34 20.53
C ILE A 56 4.98 4.82 19.51
N ILE A 57 5.47 5.47 18.44
CA ILE A 57 4.69 5.89 17.28
C ILE A 57 5.29 5.24 16.04
N ASN A 58 4.47 4.52 15.31
CA ASN A 58 4.88 3.84 14.07
C ASN A 58 4.11 4.41 12.85
N PRO A 59 4.83 4.81 11.78
CA PRO A 59 6.27 5.05 11.71
C PRO A 59 6.74 6.12 12.69
N THR A 60 8.04 6.08 13.07
CA THR A 60 8.63 7.12 13.90
C THR A 60 8.52 8.48 13.22
N PRO A 61 7.98 9.51 13.90
CA PRO A 61 7.85 10.84 13.30
C PRO A 61 9.21 11.46 13.01
N GLN A 62 9.29 12.32 11.99
CA GLN A 62 10.49 13.07 11.62
C GLN A 62 10.98 13.97 12.77
N LYS A 63 10.05 14.54 13.53
CA LYS A 63 10.34 15.36 14.71
C LYS A 63 9.32 15.13 15.81
N LEU A 64 9.79 14.82 17.01
CA LEU A 64 9.00 14.74 18.24
C LEU A 64 9.72 15.52 19.33
N VAL A 65 9.02 16.47 19.95
CA VAL A 65 9.54 17.29 21.05
C VAL A 65 8.56 17.26 22.23
N PHE A 66 9.05 16.92 23.41
CA PHE A 66 8.26 17.01 24.65
C PHE A 66 8.39 18.39 25.28
N ASN A 67 7.25 19.00 25.61
CA ASN A 67 7.18 20.33 26.21
C ASN A 67 7.08 20.26 27.73
N GLY A 68 8.20 20.04 28.40
CA GLY A 68 8.26 19.87 29.86
C GLY A 68 7.65 18.54 30.35
N ASN A 69 7.24 18.51 31.63
CA ASN A 69 6.67 17.31 32.26
C ASN A 69 5.14 17.37 32.41
N SER A 70 4.51 18.44 31.95
CA SER A 70 3.06 18.62 32.03
C SER A 70 2.32 17.64 31.12
N LYS A 71 1.09 17.26 31.53
CA LYS A 71 0.25 16.32 30.81
C LYS A 71 -1.14 16.90 30.61
N LEU A 72 -1.81 16.46 29.56
CA LEU A 72 -3.22 16.74 29.24
C LEU A 72 -4.05 15.54 29.60
N ASN A 73 -5.07 15.73 30.46
CA ASN A 73 -6.00 14.65 30.82
C ASN A 73 -7.11 14.59 29.77
N ILE A 74 -7.18 13.51 29.00
CA ILE A 74 -8.18 13.29 27.95
C ILE A 74 -9.37 12.42 28.38
N SER A 75 -9.47 12.03 29.68
CA SER A 75 -10.52 11.14 30.18
C SER A 75 -11.94 11.68 29.98
N GLN A 76 -12.10 12.99 29.90
CA GLN A 76 -13.40 13.63 29.67
C GLN A 76 -13.83 13.64 28.20
N GLY A 77 -13.01 13.08 27.30
CA GLY A 77 -13.25 13.10 25.86
C GLY A 77 -13.00 14.48 25.23
N PHE A 78 -13.50 14.67 24.00
CA PHE A 78 -13.14 15.82 23.17
C PHE A 78 -14.32 16.62 22.68
N ILE A 79 -14.13 17.94 22.59
CA ILE A 79 -14.94 18.88 21.80
C ILE A 79 -14.27 18.98 20.42
N LEU A 80 -14.85 18.34 19.42
CA LEU A 80 -14.32 18.37 18.06
C LEU A 80 -14.56 19.73 17.39
N LYS A 81 -13.49 20.31 16.85
CA LYS A 81 -13.47 21.47 15.96
C LYS A 81 -12.85 21.07 14.63
N ASP A 82 -13.63 20.34 13.84
CA ASP A 82 -13.28 19.93 12.47
C ASP A 82 -13.85 20.95 11.48
N LYS A 83 -12.99 21.81 10.95
CA LYS A 83 -13.42 22.88 10.02
C LYS A 83 -13.95 22.33 8.70
N GLN A 84 -13.42 21.22 8.25
CA GLN A 84 -13.80 20.59 6.98
C GLN A 84 -14.97 19.61 7.12
N LYS A 85 -15.36 19.25 8.37
CA LYS A 85 -16.42 18.29 8.70
C LYS A 85 -16.20 16.89 8.09
N LYS A 86 -14.94 16.45 8.01
CA LYS A 86 -14.56 15.20 7.34
C LYS A 86 -14.16 14.07 8.29
N PHE A 87 -13.71 14.39 9.53
CA PHE A 87 -12.96 13.45 10.36
C PHE A 87 -13.75 12.82 11.53
N THR A 88 -15.04 13.06 11.64
CA THR A 88 -15.85 12.52 12.76
C THR A 88 -15.76 10.98 12.83
N LYS A 89 -15.79 10.30 11.69
CA LYS A 89 -15.68 8.83 11.63
C LYS A 89 -14.27 8.31 11.94
N ASP A 90 -13.25 9.13 11.72
CA ASP A 90 -11.86 8.75 11.99
C ASP A 90 -11.50 8.83 13.48
N LEU A 91 -12.43 9.31 14.32
CA LEU A 91 -12.28 9.55 15.76
C LEU A 91 -13.09 8.56 16.62
N GLU A 92 -13.49 7.41 16.10
CA GLU A 92 -14.25 6.39 16.85
C GLU A 92 -13.48 5.80 18.06
N PHE A 93 -12.16 5.97 18.10
CA PHE A 93 -11.31 5.54 19.22
C PHE A 93 -11.38 6.49 20.44
N VAL A 94 -12.07 7.62 20.35
CA VAL A 94 -12.23 8.59 21.44
C VAL A 94 -13.68 8.99 21.65
N THR A 95 -14.00 9.42 22.86
CA THR A 95 -15.34 9.94 23.18
C THR A 95 -15.44 11.41 22.75
N LEU A 96 -16.41 11.72 21.89
CA LEU A 96 -16.75 13.10 21.55
C LEU A 96 -17.91 13.59 22.44
N ASN A 97 -17.77 14.73 23.08
CA ASN A 97 -18.81 15.34 23.92
C ASN A 97 -18.70 16.88 23.98
N LYS A 98 -19.69 17.52 24.60
CA LYS A 98 -19.78 19.00 24.69
C LYS A 98 -18.92 19.63 25.78
N LYS A 99 -18.37 18.83 26.71
CA LYS A 99 -17.60 19.30 27.89
C LYS A 99 -16.15 18.82 27.89
N GLY A 100 -15.72 18.16 26.84
CA GLY A 100 -14.37 17.60 26.72
C GLY A 100 -13.29 18.65 26.39
N ILE A 101 -12.11 18.16 26.14
CA ILE A 101 -10.96 18.95 25.71
C ILE A 101 -11.11 19.35 24.23
N LYS A 102 -10.66 20.53 23.88
CA LYS A 102 -10.67 20.97 22.48
C LYS A 102 -9.74 20.10 21.64
N LEU A 103 -10.29 19.44 20.60
CA LEU A 103 -9.57 18.79 19.50
C LEU A 103 -9.84 19.55 18.21
N SER A 104 -8.84 20.27 17.71
CA SER A 104 -8.94 21.08 16.49
C SER A 104 -8.26 20.35 15.35
N ILE A 105 -8.96 20.16 14.23
CA ILE A 105 -8.44 19.54 13.01
C ILE A 105 -8.70 20.47 11.82
N ASP A 106 -7.66 20.71 11.06
CA ASP A 106 -7.73 21.51 9.82
C ASP A 106 -6.69 21.01 8.82
N PHE A 107 -6.83 21.36 7.54
CA PHE A 107 -5.82 21.08 6.53
C PHE A 107 -5.89 22.07 5.37
N GLY A 108 -4.84 22.07 4.56
CA GLY A 108 -4.69 22.88 3.38
C GLY A 108 -3.41 23.70 3.39
N LYS A 109 -2.92 24.05 2.22
CA LYS A 109 -1.60 24.69 2.02
C LYS A 109 -1.39 25.92 2.91
N LYS A 110 -2.39 26.82 3.01
CA LYS A 110 -2.28 28.05 3.79
C LYS A 110 -2.14 27.82 5.30
N VAL A 111 -2.95 26.92 5.87
CA VAL A 111 -2.89 26.62 7.32
C VAL A 111 -1.67 25.78 7.65
N ALA A 112 -1.25 24.91 6.75
CA ALA A 112 -0.04 24.11 6.86
C ALA A 112 1.23 24.98 6.89
N ALA A 113 1.35 25.95 5.96
CA ALA A 113 2.46 26.88 5.92
C ALA A 113 2.59 27.71 7.21
N ALA A 114 1.46 28.14 7.80
CA ALA A 114 1.44 28.88 9.06
C ALA A 114 1.93 28.05 10.28
N GLN A 115 2.02 26.73 10.15
CA GLN A 115 2.52 25.79 11.17
C GLN A 115 3.82 25.11 10.74
N ASN A 116 4.50 25.58 9.70
CA ASN A 116 5.73 25.01 9.13
C ASN A 116 5.59 23.51 8.78
N VAL A 117 4.40 23.09 8.36
CA VAL A 117 4.18 21.74 7.84
C VAL A 117 4.80 21.65 6.45
N LYS A 118 5.57 20.60 6.19
CA LYS A 118 6.24 20.38 4.90
C LYS A 118 5.21 20.29 3.76
N GLU A 119 5.53 20.88 2.61
CA GLU A 119 4.64 20.86 1.43
C GLU A 119 4.69 19.53 0.68
N VAL A 120 4.27 18.45 1.36
CA VAL A 120 4.23 17.09 0.84
C VAL A 120 2.91 16.44 1.26
N SER A 121 2.29 15.67 0.36
CA SER A 121 1.08 14.91 0.69
C SER A 121 1.32 13.99 1.88
N GLY A 122 0.39 14.02 2.86
CA GLY A 122 0.51 13.25 4.09
C GLY A 122 1.32 13.94 5.20
N ALA A 123 1.91 15.12 4.97
CA ALA A 123 2.60 15.87 6.01
C ALA A 123 1.62 16.49 7.01
N TYR A 124 1.99 16.55 8.30
CA TYR A 124 1.17 17.14 9.35
C TYR A 124 1.99 17.66 10.52
N ALA A 125 1.39 18.56 11.28
CA ALA A 125 1.80 18.95 12.62
C ALA A 125 0.72 18.53 13.64
N LEU A 126 1.14 17.97 14.78
CA LEU A 126 0.29 17.67 15.92
C LEU A 126 0.88 18.32 17.17
N THR A 127 0.05 19.10 17.89
CA THR A 127 0.44 19.76 19.13
C THR A 127 -0.50 19.37 20.27
N ILE A 128 0.05 18.95 21.39
CA ILE A 128 -0.67 18.70 22.66
C ILE A 128 -0.18 19.70 23.70
N SER A 129 -1.09 20.48 24.24
CA SER A 129 -0.79 21.56 25.20
C SER A 129 -1.94 21.77 26.19
N SER A 130 -1.80 22.73 27.12
CA SER A 130 -2.90 23.16 28.02
C SER A 130 -4.12 23.70 27.27
N LYS A 131 -3.97 24.11 26.00
CA LYS A 131 -5.06 24.63 25.16
C LYS A 131 -5.85 23.50 24.46
N GLY A 132 -5.44 22.25 24.61
CA GLY A 132 -6.00 21.07 23.96
C GLY A 132 -5.08 20.49 22.91
N ILE A 133 -5.67 19.85 21.89
CA ILE A 133 -4.97 19.16 20.82
C ILE A 133 -5.25 19.87 19.49
N SER A 134 -4.20 20.10 18.70
CA SER A 134 -4.29 20.65 17.35
C SER A 134 -3.64 19.73 16.35
N ILE A 135 -4.32 19.42 15.26
CA ILE A 135 -3.80 18.65 14.12
C ILE A 135 -3.98 19.51 12.87
N ILE A 136 -2.88 19.76 12.16
CA ILE A 136 -2.87 20.51 10.91
C ILE A 136 -2.19 19.67 9.83
N GLY A 137 -2.93 19.28 8.81
CA GLY A 137 -2.41 18.57 7.65
C GLY A 137 -2.04 19.52 6.50
N TYR A 138 -1.04 19.16 5.70
CA TYR A 138 -0.82 19.78 4.39
C TYR A 138 -2.02 19.57 3.46
N ASP A 139 -2.56 18.35 3.52
CA ASP A 139 -3.77 17.90 2.84
C ASP A 139 -4.66 17.07 3.77
N GLU A 140 -5.75 16.52 3.24
CA GLU A 140 -6.65 15.64 3.99
C GLU A 140 -5.93 14.41 4.52
N ARG A 141 -5.02 13.80 3.72
CA ARG A 141 -4.24 12.63 4.12
C ARG A 141 -3.31 12.95 5.29
N GLY A 142 -2.67 14.12 5.28
CA GLY A 142 -1.84 14.60 6.40
C GLY A 142 -2.64 14.76 7.69
N ALA A 143 -3.82 15.37 7.64
CA ALA A 143 -4.70 15.49 8.80
C ALA A 143 -5.13 14.12 9.33
N PHE A 144 -5.48 13.17 8.45
CA PHE A 144 -5.78 11.79 8.81
C PHE A 144 -4.58 11.10 9.50
N TYR A 145 -3.36 11.27 8.99
CA TYR A 145 -2.16 10.71 9.64
C TYR A 145 -1.89 11.32 11.02
N GLY A 146 -2.15 12.60 11.20
CA GLY A 146 -2.12 13.24 12.52
C GLY A 146 -3.14 12.62 13.49
N ILE A 147 -4.34 12.26 13.01
CA ILE A 147 -5.35 11.54 13.80
C ILE A 147 -4.85 10.14 14.17
N GLN A 148 -4.23 9.40 13.22
CA GLN A 148 -3.68 8.08 13.53
C GLN A 148 -2.53 8.16 14.54
N THR A 149 -1.73 9.22 14.50
CA THR A 149 -0.71 9.47 15.54
C THR A 149 -1.36 9.76 16.90
N LEU A 150 -2.41 10.58 16.95
CA LEU A 150 -3.19 10.79 18.19
C LEU A 150 -3.78 9.48 18.72
N ARG A 151 -4.28 8.61 17.83
CA ARG A 151 -4.78 7.28 18.20
C ARG A 151 -3.69 6.43 18.84
N GLN A 152 -2.52 6.34 18.23
CA GLN A 152 -1.38 5.58 18.79
C GLN A 152 -0.94 6.15 20.14
N LEU A 153 -0.93 7.47 20.31
CA LEU A 153 -0.66 8.12 21.58
C LEU A 153 -1.69 7.76 22.65
N ALA A 154 -2.97 7.81 22.30
CA ALA A 154 -4.07 7.50 23.23
C ALA A 154 -4.12 6.02 23.64
N GLU A 155 -3.81 5.12 22.70
CA GLU A 155 -3.76 3.67 22.90
C GLU A 155 -2.43 3.20 23.52
N SER A 156 -1.42 4.07 23.65
CA SER A 156 -0.11 3.72 24.20
C SER A 156 -0.18 3.27 25.65
N PRO A 157 0.49 2.18 26.04
CA PRO A 157 0.62 1.79 27.47
C PRO A 157 1.26 2.86 28.35
N ALA A 158 2.03 3.80 27.77
CA ALA A 158 2.61 4.94 28.48
C ALA A 158 1.57 6.02 28.81
N THR A 159 0.37 5.99 28.22
CA THR A 159 -0.75 6.91 28.47
C THR A 159 -1.64 6.37 29.61
N VAL A 160 -1.11 6.43 30.82
CA VAL A 160 -1.83 5.94 32.02
C VAL A 160 -2.92 6.93 32.39
N ASN A 161 -4.13 6.42 32.68
CA ASN A 161 -5.28 7.23 33.12
C ASN A 161 -5.63 8.40 32.19
N GLY A 162 -5.43 8.24 30.89
CA GLY A 162 -5.71 9.27 29.89
C GLY A 162 -4.80 10.50 29.97
N GLN A 163 -3.58 10.35 30.50
CA GLN A 163 -2.62 11.44 30.64
C GLN A 163 -1.64 11.49 29.44
N LEU A 164 -1.92 12.35 28.47
CA LEU A 164 -1.03 12.61 27.34
C LEU A 164 0.02 13.66 27.68
N PRO A 165 1.33 13.45 27.42
CA PRO A 165 2.33 14.48 27.63
C PRO A 165 2.13 15.66 26.68
N TYR A 166 2.52 16.86 27.13
CA TYR A 166 2.62 17.99 26.21
C TYR A 166 3.76 17.73 25.23
N LEU A 167 3.46 17.81 23.94
CA LEU A 167 4.40 17.53 22.87
C LEU A 167 4.05 18.25 21.56
N GLU A 168 5.02 18.32 20.70
CA GLU A 168 4.89 18.74 19.32
C GLU A 168 5.48 17.67 18.40
N ILE A 169 4.72 17.31 17.38
CA ILE A 169 5.14 16.42 16.29
C ILE A 169 5.04 17.20 14.98
N ASN A 170 6.09 17.11 14.18
CA ASN A 170 6.06 17.51 12.78
C ASN A 170 6.55 16.33 11.96
N ASP A 171 5.70 15.81 11.08
CA ASP A 171 5.92 14.55 10.40
C ASP A 171 5.54 14.64 8.92
N TYR A 172 6.24 13.88 8.11
CA TYR A 172 5.98 13.75 6.68
C TYR A 172 6.57 12.43 6.14
N PRO A 173 6.01 11.86 5.08
CA PRO A 173 6.56 10.66 4.50
C PRO A 173 7.82 10.93 3.68
N ASP A 174 8.84 10.06 3.81
CA ASP A 174 10.05 10.09 2.97
C ASP A 174 9.78 9.49 1.57
N LEU A 175 8.87 8.51 1.51
CA LEU A 175 8.48 7.85 0.26
C LEU A 175 7.02 8.18 -0.09
N PRO A 176 6.73 8.50 -1.36
CA PRO A 176 5.38 8.81 -1.79
C PRO A 176 4.43 7.61 -1.68
N ASN A 177 4.90 6.41 -2.02
CA ASN A 177 4.11 5.17 -1.97
C ASN A 177 4.66 4.24 -0.88
N ARG A 178 3.79 3.80 0.01
CA ARG A 178 4.10 2.90 1.13
C ARG A 178 2.95 1.93 1.31
N GLY A 179 3.22 0.64 1.15
CA GLY A 179 2.12 -0.31 1.21
C GLY A 179 2.50 -1.73 0.93
N VAL A 180 1.54 -2.48 0.45
CA VAL A 180 1.64 -3.93 0.25
C VAL A 180 1.17 -4.29 -1.16
N VAL A 181 1.85 -5.27 -1.75
CA VAL A 181 1.44 -5.94 -2.98
C VAL A 181 0.89 -7.32 -2.62
N GLU A 182 -0.38 -7.57 -2.90
CA GLU A 182 -0.95 -8.92 -2.90
C GLU A 182 -0.74 -9.53 -4.28
N GLY A 183 0.45 -10.04 -4.55
CA GLY A 183 0.87 -10.55 -5.86
C GLY A 183 1.51 -11.94 -5.81
N PHE A 184 1.29 -12.70 -4.74
CA PHE A 184 1.85 -14.02 -4.53
C PHE A 184 0.99 -15.13 -5.15
N TYR A 185 1.62 -16.29 -5.34
CA TYR A 185 0.95 -17.55 -5.70
C TYR A 185 0.41 -18.26 -4.47
N GLY A 186 -0.60 -19.09 -4.64
CA GLY A 186 -1.24 -19.87 -3.58
C GLY A 186 -2.58 -19.26 -3.18
N THR A 187 -3.09 -19.63 -2.01
CA THR A 187 -4.43 -19.18 -1.58
C THR A 187 -4.45 -17.67 -1.34
N PRO A 188 -5.24 -16.90 -2.09
CA PRO A 188 -5.40 -15.46 -1.85
C PRO A 188 -5.94 -15.19 -0.45
N TRP A 189 -5.67 -14.01 0.08
CA TRP A 189 -6.29 -13.59 1.35
C TRP A 189 -7.82 -13.58 1.25
N SER A 190 -8.50 -13.95 2.33
CA SER A 190 -9.95 -13.83 2.38
C SER A 190 -10.38 -12.35 2.35
N HIS A 191 -11.63 -12.12 2.01
CA HIS A 191 -12.18 -10.76 1.99
C HIS A 191 -12.06 -10.07 3.37
N GLU A 192 -12.33 -10.80 4.44
CA GLU A 192 -12.24 -10.32 5.82
C GLU A 192 -10.80 -9.96 6.21
N VAL A 193 -9.83 -10.78 5.78
CA VAL A 193 -8.40 -10.50 6.01
C VAL A 193 -8.00 -9.22 5.27
N ARG A 194 -8.40 -9.06 4.00
CA ARG A 194 -8.12 -7.83 3.23
C ARG A 194 -8.70 -6.59 3.91
N MET A 195 -9.96 -6.66 4.38
CA MET A 195 -10.60 -5.57 5.10
C MET A 195 -9.82 -5.19 6.37
N SER A 196 -9.41 -6.18 7.17
CA SER A 196 -8.59 -5.97 8.38
C SER A 196 -7.21 -5.39 8.07
N LEU A 197 -6.56 -5.84 6.98
CA LEU A 197 -5.27 -5.31 6.55
C LEU A 197 -5.37 -3.86 6.08
N ILE A 198 -6.46 -3.47 5.40
CA ILE A 198 -6.68 -2.08 4.98
C ILE A 198 -6.82 -1.16 6.19
N ASP A 199 -7.51 -1.58 7.25
CA ASP A 199 -7.59 -0.83 8.50
C ASP A 199 -6.22 -0.70 9.18
N PHE A 200 -5.42 -1.78 9.15
CA PHE A 200 -4.03 -1.75 9.60
C PHE A 200 -3.18 -0.77 8.77
N TYR A 201 -3.31 -0.78 7.45
CA TYR A 201 -2.56 0.14 6.58
C TYR A 201 -2.85 1.60 6.93
N GLY A 202 -4.13 1.97 7.08
CA GLY A 202 -4.52 3.31 7.51
C GLY A 202 -3.93 3.70 8.86
N LYS A 203 -4.02 2.81 9.86
CA LYS A 203 -3.49 3.04 11.22
C LYS A 203 -1.98 3.31 11.23
N PHE A 204 -1.23 2.64 10.37
CA PHE A 204 0.22 2.76 10.26
C PHE A 204 0.69 3.65 9.09
N LYS A 205 -0.20 4.49 8.56
CA LYS A 205 0.11 5.53 7.55
C LYS A 205 0.66 4.96 6.23
N MET A 206 0.35 3.69 5.92
CA MET A 206 0.52 3.15 4.59
C MET A 206 -0.56 3.72 3.67
N ASN A 207 -0.23 3.92 2.40
CA ASN A 207 -1.15 4.57 1.47
C ASN A 207 -1.37 3.81 0.16
N THR A 208 -0.84 2.60 0.03
CA THR A 208 -0.95 1.83 -1.21
C THR A 208 -1.28 0.38 -0.91
N TYR A 209 -2.36 -0.11 -1.48
CA TYR A 209 -2.68 -1.54 -1.54
C TYR A 209 -2.81 -1.96 -2.99
N LEU A 210 -1.81 -2.70 -3.48
CA LEU A 210 -1.78 -3.19 -4.84
C LEU A 210 -2.37 -4.60 -4.89
N TYR A 211 -3.56 -4.69 -5.51
CA TYR A 211 -4.34 -5.90 -5.65
C TYR A 211 -4.03 -6.61 -6.97
N GLY A 212 -3.37 -7.74 -6.91
CA GLY A 212 -3.01 -8.57 -8.06
C GLY A 212 -2.71 -10.01 -7.65
N PRO A 213 -3.61 -10.70 -6.86
CA PRO A 213 -3.38 -12.08 -6.45
C PRO A 213 -3.36 -13.00 -7.66
N LYS A 214 -2.29 -13.79 -7.80
CA LYS A 214 -2.05 -14.65 -8.98
C LYS A 214 -3.17 -15.67 -9.21
N ASP A 215 -3.88 -16.09 -8.17
CA ASP A 215 -4.98 -17.04 -8.25
C ASP A 215 -6.37 -16.37 -8.44
N ASP A 216 -6.43 -15.06 -8.69
CA ASP A 216 -7.64 -14.40 -9.17
C ASP A 216 -7.74 -14.56 -10.69
N PRO A 217 -8.66 -15.40 -11.20
CA PRO A 217 -8.73 -15.70 -12.63
C PRO A 217 -9.22 -14.50 -13.47
N TYR A 218 -9.80 -13.48 -12.85
CA TYR A 218 -10.29 -12.28 -13.55
C TYR A 218 -9.27 -11.14 -13.59
N HIS A 219 -8.21 -11.23 -12.80
CA HIS A 219 -7.03 -10.39 -12.86
C HIS A 219 -6.02 -10.95 -13.88
N SER A 220 -5.94 -12.28 -14.04
CA SER A 220 -4.96 -12.98 -14.87
C SER A 220 -5.60 -13.99 -15.83
N CYS A 221 -4.78 -14.79 -16.51
CA CYS A 221 -5.21 -15.92 -17.31
C CYS A 221 -6.00 -16.93 -16.44
N PRO A 222 -7.09 -17.55 -16.97
CA PRO A 222 -7.56 -17.42 -18.35
C PRO A 222 -8.62 -16.32 -18.58
N ASN A 223 -9.16 -15.70 -17.53
CA ASN A 223 -10.40 -14.91 -17.62
C ASN A 223 -10.18 -13.38 -17.52
N TRP A 224 -8.95 -12.88 -17.69
CA TRP A 224 -8.68 -11.45 -17.62
C TRP A 224 -9.50 -10.62 -18.64
N ARG A 225 -9.90 -11.25 -19.74
CA ARG A 225 -10.77 -10.66 -20.77
C ARG A 225 -12.22 -10.48 -20.33
N LEU A 226 -12.66 -11.25 -19.32
CA LEU A 226 -14.06 -11.26 -18.87
C LEU A 226 -14.29 -10.24 -17.75
N PRO A 227 -15.48 -9.64 -17.64
CA PRO A 227 -15.83 -8.84 -16.48
C PRO A 227 -15.82 -9.68 -15.21
N TYR A 228 -15.63 -9.04 -14.07
CA TYR A 228 -15.83 -9.71 -12.78
C TYR A 228 -17.30 -10.09 -12.60
N PRO A 229 -17.61 -11.31 -12.12
CA PRO A 229 -18.96 -11.65 -11.69
C PRO A 229 -19.45 -10.72 -10.58
N GLU A 230 -20.76 -10.60 -10.43
CA GLU A 230 -21.39 -9.62 -9.52
C GLU A 230 -20.90 -9.73 -8.08
N LYS A 231 -20.73 -10.95 -7.57
CA LYS A 231 -20.25 -11.19 -6.20
C LYS A 231 -18.84 -10.66 -5.99
N GLU A 232 -17.93 -10.98 -6.90
CA GLU A 232 -16.53 -10.55 -6.87
C GLU A 232 -16.42 -9.03 -7.08
N ALA A 233 -17.18 -8.47 -8.00
CA ALA A 233 -17.28 -7.03 -8.24
C ALA A 233 -17.77 -6.28 -6.99
N LYS A 234 -18.76 -6.83 -6.26
CA LYS A 234 -19.22 -6.30 -4.99
C LYS A 234 -18.11 -6.30 -3.92
N ASN A 235 -17.37 -7.41 -3.82
CA ASN A 235 -16.24 -7.50 -2.89
C ASN A 235 -15.16 -6.45 -3.22
N ILE A 236 -14.80 -6.30 -4.48
CA ILE A 236 -13.83 -5.26 -4.91
C ILE A 236 -14.34 -3.86 -4.56
N ARG A 237 -15.61 -3.55 -4.79
CA ARG A 237 -16.19 -2.25 -4.39
C ARG A 237 -16.05 -2.01 -2.88
N GLN A 238 -16.28 -3.02 -2.04
CA GLN A 238 -16.11 -2.91 -0.60
C GLN A 238 -14.64 -2.65 -0.20
N LEU A 239 -13.68 -3.28 -0.89
CA LEU A 239 -12.25 -2.99 -0.67
C LEU A 239 -11.90 -1.55 -1.05
N ILE A 240 -12.40 -1.06 -2.19
CA ILE A 240 -12.20 0.34 -2.61
C ILE A 240 -12.77 1.30 -1.56
N GLU A 241 -13.98 1.05 -1.07
CA GLU A 241 -14.61 1.86 -0.02
C GLU A 241 -13.81 1.84 1.29
N ALA A 242 -13.29 0.68 1.69
CA ALA A 242 -12.42 0.54 2.85
C ALA A 242 -11.10 1.31 2.66
N CYS A 243 -10.47 1.19 1.50
CA CYS A 243 -9.27 1.93 1.15
C CYS A 243 -9.51 3.45 1.20
N ASN A 244 -10.59 3.93 0.61
CA ASN A 244 -10.96 5.35 0.65
C ASN A 244 -11.15 5.87 2.09
N ARG A 245 -11.82 5.10 2.96
CA ARG A 245 -11.98 5.46 4.38
C ARG A 245 -10.64 5.56 5.10
N ASN A 246 -9.68 4.71 4.74
CA ASN A 246 -8.35 4.65 5.35
C ASN A 246 -7.29 5.52 4.62
N ARG A 247 -7.68 6.29 3.60
CA ARG A 247 -6.79 7.10 2.73
C ARG A 247 -5.67 6.25 2.12
N VAL A 248 -6.03 5.01 1.76
CA VAL A 248 -5.19 4.06 1.03
C VAL A 248 -5.63 4.04 -0.43
N ASP A 249 -4.69 4.11 -1.34
CA ASP A 249 -4.93 4.01 -2.77
C ASP A 249 -5.09 2.52 -3.13
N PHE A 250 -6.28 2.12 -3.58
CA PHE A 250 -6.53 0.78 -4.09
C PHE A 250 -6.03 0.70 -5.53
N VAL A 251 -4.88 0.06 -5.74
CA VAL A 251 -4.29 -0.13 -7.07
C VAL A 251 -4.73 -1.49 -7.59
N TRP A 252 -5.61 -1.51 -8.58
CA TRP A 252 -6.01 -2.76 -9.21
C TRP A 252 -5.04 -3.10 -10.34
N ALA A 253 -4.49 -4.33 -10.29
CA ALA A 253 -3.57 -4.82 -11.30
C ALA A 253 -4.26 -5.80 -12.25
N ILE A 254 -3.78 -5.86 -13.50
CA ILE A 254 -4.09 -6.92 -14.46
C ILE A 254 -2.79 -7.59 -14.91
N HIS A 255 -2.84 -8.91 -15.17
CA HIS A 255 -1.72 -9.72 -15.58
C HIS A 255 -2.04 -10.48 -16.88
N PRO A 256 -2.07 -9.81 -18.03
CA PRO A 256 -2.52 -10.39 -19.29
C PRO A 256 -1.41 -11.16 -20.03
N GLY A 257 -0.16 -11.02 -19.61
CA GLY A 257 1.03 -11.38 -20.40
C GLY A 257 1.16 -12.85 -20.75
N GLN A 258 0.51 -13.76 -19.99
CA GLN A 258 0.62 -15.19 -20.23
C GLN A 258 0.02 -15.62 -21.58
N ASP A 259 -1.04 -14.94 -22.05
CA ASP A 259 -1.80 -15.36 -23.24
C ASP A 259 -2.27 -14.21 -24.14
N ILE A 260 -1.74 -13.01 -23.94
CA ILE A 260 -2.04 -11.83 -24.76
C ILE A 260 -1.59 -12.04 -26.22
N LYS A 261 -2.45 -11.71 -27.17
CA LYS A 261 -2.21 -11.91 -28.61
C LYS A 261 -1.72 -10.67 -29.34
N TRP A 262 -1.62 -9.52 -28.65
CA TRP A 262 -1.17 -8.25 -29.22
C TRP A 262 -1.98 -7.79 -30.44
N ASN A 263 -3.30 -8.03 -30.43
CA ASN A 263 -4.24 -7.65 -31.48
C ASN A 263 -5.31 -6.69 -30.95
N GLU A 264 -6.12 -6.13 -31.84
CA GLU A 264 -7.19 -5.20 -31.48
C GLU A 264 -8.29 -5.85 -30.61
N GLU A 265 -8.53 -7.14 -30.75
CA GLU A 265 -9.50 -7.86 -29.92
C GLU A 265 -9.08 -7.84 -28.46
N ASP A 266 -7.83 -8.22 -28.17
CA ASP A 266 -7.29 -8.22 -26.80
C ASP A 266 -7.15 -6.80 -26.24
N TYR A 267 -6.78 -5.83 -27.10
CA TYR A 267 -6.77 -4.43 -26.69
C TYR A 267 -8.15 -3.94 -26.27
N ASN A 268 -9.20 -4.24 -27.05
CA ASN A 268 -10.57 -3.88 -26.72
C ASN A 268 -11.05 -4.57 -25.44
N ASN A 269 -10.67 -5.84 -25.22
CA ASN A 269 -10.95 -6.55 -23.97
C ASN A 269 -10.30 -5.85 -22.76
N LEU A 270 -9.05 -5.38 -22.89
CA LEU A 270 -8.37 -4.59 -21.84
C LEU A 270 -9.13 -3.29 -21.56
N ILE A 271 -9.44 -2.49 -22.57
CA ILE A 271 -10.19 -1.23 -22.42
C ILE A 271 -11.55 -1.48 -21.75
N ASN A 272 -12.28 -2.52 -22.16
CA ASN A 272 -13.55 -2.87 -21.53
C ASN A 272 -13.39 -3.26 -20.06
N LYS A 273 -12.33 -4.03 -19.74
CA LYS A 273 -12.00 -4.42 -18.36
C LYS A 273 -11.65 -3.21 -17.52
N PHE A 274 -10.81 -2.32 -18.03
CA PHE A 274 -10.42 -1.08 -17.33
C PHE A 274 -11.63 -0.17 -17.09
N ASN A 275 -12.51 0.00 -18.07
CA ASN A 275 -13.75 0.75 -17.89
C ASN A 275 -14.66 0.12 -16.82
N GLY A 276 -14.81 -1.21 -16.81
CA GLY A 276 -15.58 -1.91 -15.77
C GLY A 276 -15.00 -1.68 -14.37
N MET A 277 -13.68 -1.72 -14.22
CA MET A 277 -13.02 -1.45 -12.94
C MET A 277 -13.13 0.02 -12.54
N TYR A 278 -13.04 0.94 -13.49
CA TYR A 278 -13.28 2.37 -13.26
C TYR A 278 -14.69 2.63 -12.74
N ASP A 279 -15.71 1.97 -13.32
CA ASP A 279 -17.12 2.07 -12.91
C ASP A 279 -17.35 1.48 -11.51
N LEU A 280 -16.51 0.52 -11.07
CA LEU A 280 -16.49 0.03 -9.69
C LEU A 280 -15.86 1.03 -8.71
N GLY A 281 -15.15 2.05 -9.20
CA GLY A 281 -14.54 3.09 -8.40
C GLY A 281 -13.00 3.06 -8.36
N VAL A 282 -12.35 2.15 -9.11
CA VAL A 282 -10.88 2.13 -9.22
C VAL A 282 -10.38 3.41 -9.89
N ARG A 283 -9.30 3.99 -9.34
CA ARG A 283 -8.63 5.19 -9.86
C ARG A 283 -7.11 5.00 -10.02
N HIS A 284 -6.59 3.86 -9.57
CA HIS A 284 -5.18 3.50 -9.68
C HIS A 284 -5.10 2.14 -10.34
N PHE A 285 -4.37 2.06 -11.44
CA PHE A 285 -4.28 0.85 -12.28
C PHE A 285 -2.84 0.40 -12.43
N ALA A 286 -2.65 -0.92 -12.45
CA ALA A 286 -1.36 -1.53 -12.72
C ALA A 286 -1.48 -2.60 -13.81
N ILE A 287 -0.39 -2.84 -14.53
CA ILE A 287 -0.25 -3.94 -15.47
C ILE A 287 1.02 -4.71 -15.12
N PHE A 288 0.87 -6.02 -14.98
CA PHE A 288 1.96 -6.91 -14.65
C PHE A 288 2.33 -7.80 -15.84
N PHE A 289 3.62 -7.90 -16.10
CA PHE A 289 4.23 -8.79 -17.08
C PHE A 289 5.32 -9.66 -16.46
N ASP A 290 5.36 -9.75 -15.13
CA ASP A 290 6.27 -10.60 -14.39
C ASP A 290 5.87 -12.08 -14.51
N ASP A 291 6.85 -12.97 -14.36
CA ASP A 291 6.67 -14.43 -14.31
C ASP A 291 5.95 -15.04 -15.53
N ILE A 292 6.19 -14.50 -16.71
CA ILE A 292 5.61 -14.97 -17.98
C ILE A 292 6.69 -15.46 -18.94
N SER A 293 6.25 -16.08 -20.03
CA SER A 293 7.11 -16.55 -21.12
C SER A 293 6.49 -16.30 -22.50
N GLY A 294 7.26 -16.50 -23.56
CA GLY A 294 6.78 -16.40 -24.92
C GLY A 294 6.58 -14.95 -25.40
N GLU A 295 5.60 -14.73 -26.27
CA GLU A 295 5.36 -13.43 -26.92
C GLU A 295 4.96 -12.31 -25.96
N GLY A 296 4.42 -12.65 -24.78
CA GLY A 296 4.08 -11.69 -23.75
C GLY A 296 5.28 -10.92 -23.20
N THR A 297 6.49 -11.48 -23.30
CA THR A 297 7.72 -10.88 -22.77
C THR A 297 8.32 -9.78 -23.64
N ASN A 298 7.75 -9.51 -24.82
CA ASN A 298 8.29 -8.52 -25.76
C ASN A 298 8.19 -7.09 -25.19
N PRO A 299 9.31 -6.45 -24.82
CA PRO A 299 9.29 -5.16 -24.13
C PRO A 299 8.76 -4.01 -25.01
N LEU A 300 8.94 -4.07 -26.32
CA LEU A 300 8.42 -3.06 -27.25
C LEU A 300 6.89 -3.12 -27.30
N LYS A 301 6.33 -4.32 -27.46
CA LYS A 301 4.86 -4.52 -27.44
C LYS A 301 4.24 -4.13 -26.09
N GLN A 302 4.94 -4.42 -24.97
CA GLN A 302 4.51 -4.01 -23.64
C GLN A 302 4.45 -2.47 -23.52
N THR A 303 5.50 -1.76 -23.95
CA THR A 303 5.52 -0.29 -23.85
C THR A 303 4.56 0.38 -24.84
N GLU A 304 4.36 -0.15 -26.04
CA GLU A 304 3.34 0.31 -26.99
C GLU A 304 1.93 0.20 -26.39
N LEU A 305 1.61 -0.94 -25.75
CA LEU A 305 0.34 -1.15 -25.08
C LEU A 305 0.13 -0.15 -23.93
N LEU A 306 1.15 0.05 -23.09
CA LEU A 306 1.09 0.96 -21.94
C LEU A 306 0.88 2.42 -22.38
N ASN A 307 1.60 2.85 -23.40
CA ASN A 307 1.47 4.19 -23.97
C ASN A 307 0.07 4.39 -24.57
N ARG A 308 -0.42 3.42 -25.34
CA ARG A 308 -1.76 3.45 -25.93
C ARG A 308 -2.87 3.50 -24.85
N LEU A 309 -2.76 2.68 -23.79
CA LEU A 309 -3.68 2.73 -22.65
C LEU A 309 -3.63 4.08 -21.93
N THR A 310 -2.46 4.68 -21.82
CA THR A 310 -2.32 6.00 -21.23
C THR A 310 -3.08 7.05 -22.05
N ASP A 311 -2.96 7.02 -23.39
CA ASP A 311 -3.66 7.95 -24.27
C ASP A 311 -5.17 7.69 -24.30
N ASP A 312 -5.59 6.44 -24.52
CA ASP A 312 -6.98 6.09 -24.79
C ASP A 312 -7.84 5.95 -23.52
N PHE A 313 -7.20 5.77 -22.35
CA PHE A 313 -7.92 5.55 -21.09
C PHE A 313 -7.53 6.54 -20.00
N VAL A 314 -6.25 6.60 -19.59
CA VAL A 314 -5.83 7.44 -18.45
C VAL A 314 -6.09 8.91 -18.73
N LYS A 315 -5.61 9.42 -19.87
CA LYS A 315 -5.79 10.83 -20.25
C LYS A 315 -7.25 11.16 -20.55
N VAL A 316 -8.01 10.23 -21.11
CA VAL A 316 -9.44 10.43 -21.42
C VAL A 316 -10.29 10.55 -20.15
N LYS A 317 -10.02 9.73 -19.13
CA LYS A 317 -10.75 9.80 -17.84
C LYS A 317 -10.36 11.04 -17.03
N GLY A 318 -9.09 11.40 -17.00
CA GLY A 318 -8.57 12.63 -16.38
C GLY A 318 -8.49 12.62 -14.85
N ASP A 319 -9.08 11.62 -14.18
CA ASP A 319 -9.04 11.43 -12.71
C ASP A 319 -8.35 10.10 -12.30
N ILE A 320 -7.61 9.50 -13.23
CA ILE A 320 -6.80 8.30 -13.03
C ILE A 320 -5.33 8.72 -12.87
N THR A 321 -4.63 8.11 -11.92
CA THR A 321 -3.18 8.30 -11.80
C THR A 321 -2.43 7.62 -12.96
N PRO A 322 -1.18 8.00 -13.23
CA PRO A 322 -0.33 7.27 -14.18
C PRO A 322 -0.33 5.76 -13.89
N LEU A 323 -0.21 4.96 -14.93
CA LEU A 323 -0.19 3.51 -14.79
C LEU A 323 1.05 3.05 -14.00
N THR A 324 0.88 2.03 -13.18
CA THR A 324 1.98 1.30 -12.57
C THR A 324 2.28 0.07 -13.40
N VAL A 325 3.55 -0.22 -13.65
CA VAL A 325 3.95 -1.40 -14.42
C VAL A 325 4.96 -2.25 -13.65
N CYS A 326 4.82 -3.57 -13.77
CA CYS A 326 5.87 -4.52 -13.48
C CYS A 326 6.32 -5.16 -14.81
N PRO A 327 7.49 -4.82 -15.35
CA PRO A 327 7.99 -5.43 -16.58
C PRO A 327 8.40 -6.89 -16.34
N THR A 328 8.58 -7.66 -17.41
CA THR A 328 9.06 -9.06 -17.30
C THR A 328 10.42 -9.12 -16.62
N ASP A 329 11.36 -8.28 -17.05
CA ASP A 329 12.72 -8.22 -16.50
C ASP A 329 12.85 -7.07 -15.49
N TYR A 330 12.23 -7.20 -14.33
CA TYR A 330 12.22 -6.17 -13.29
C TYR A 330 13.45 -6.21 -12.36
N SER A 331 14.33 -7.19 -12.53
CA SER A 331 15.54 -7.37 -11.69
C SER A 331 16.80 -7.18 -12.53
N LYS A 332 17.82 -6.52 -11.95
CA LYS A 332 19.16 -6.42 -12.55
C LYS A 332 19.77 -7.78 -12.91
N LEU A 333 19.39 -8.83 -12.18
CA LEU A 333 19.88 -10.20 -12.45
C LEU A 333 19.33 -10.79 -13.75
N TRP A 334 18.15 -10.37 -14.18
CA TRP A 334 17.47 -10.87 -15.38
C TRP A 334 17.52 -9.87 -16.52
N ALA A 335 17.53 -8.59 -16.22
CA ALA A 335 17.61 -7.55 -17.22
C ALA A 335 19.00 -7.56 -17.88
N ASN A 336 19.01 -7.62 -19.21
CA ASN A 336 20.22 -7.40 -19.96
C ASN A 336 20.62 -5.92 -19.86
N PRO A 337 21.79 -5.58 -19.28
CA PRO A 337 22.20 -4.19 -19.08
C PRO A 337 22.67 -3.48 -20.36
N THR A 338 22.61 -4.13 -21.53
CA THR A 338 22.98 -3.52 -22.81
C THR A 338 21.91 -2.54 -23.30
N PRO A 339 22.26 -1.64 -24.26
CA PRO A 339 21.29 -0.73 -24.87
C PRO A 339 20.12 -1.40 -25.59
N GLU A 340 20.24 -2.68 -25.92
CA GLU A 340 19.23 -3.53 -26.56
C GLU A 340 18.42 -4.34 -25.54
N GLY A 341 18.77 -4.26 -24.25
CA GLY A 341 18.08 -4.98 -23.18
C GLY A 341 16.65 -4.45 -22.94
N SER A 342 15.82 -5.30 -22.38
CA SER A 342 14.39 -5.01 -22.16
C SER A 342 14.14 -3.73 -21.37
N LEU A 343 14.87 -3.48 -20.27
CA LEU A 343 14.73 -2.25 -19.48
C LEU A 343 15.22 -1.01 -20.22
N ALA A 344 16.23 -1.14 -21.12
CA ALA A 344 16.66 -0.04 -21.97
C ALA A 344 15.60 0.31 -23.03
N ILE A 345 14.88 -0.68 -23.55
CA ILE A 345 13.72 -0.46 -24.43
C ILE A 345 12.63 0.29 -23.68
N TYR A 346 12.28 -0.16 -22.46
CA TYR A 346 11.34 0.57 -21.61
C TYR A 346 11.75 2.04 -21.42
N GLY A 347 12.98 2.30 -21.03
CA GLY A 347 13.49 3.67 -20.83
C GLY A 347 13.50 4.56 -22.07
N LYS A 348 13.51 3.97 -23.29
CA LYS A 348 13.48 4.71 -24.57
C LYS A 348 12.07 4.94 -25.09
N THR A 349 11.12 4.05 -24.80
CA THR A 349 9.82 3.99 -25.50
C THR A 349 8.62 4.27 -24.58
N LEU A 350 8.73 4.01 -23.27
CA LEU A 350 7.66 4.25 -22.32
C LEU A 350 7.48 5.76 -22.09
N TYR A 351 6.25 6.20 -21.95
CA TYR A 351 5.97 7.58 -21.55
C TYR A 351 6.53 7.85 -20.14
N PRO A 352 7.13 9.04 -19.92
CA PRO A 352 7.84 9.35 -18.69
C PRO A 352 6.94 9.45 -17.45
N GLU A 353 5.64 9.58 -17.65
CA GLU A 353 4.65 9.62 -16.58
C GLU A 353 4.28 8.23 -16.02
N ILE A 354 4.63 7.12 -16.72
CA ILE A 354 4.35 5.74 -16.33
C ILE A 354 5.45 5.17 -15.45
#